data_d809e02464ae7ee8663509983e1df6d3
#
_entry.id   d809e02464ae7ee8663509983e1df6d3
#
_cell.length_a   1.000
_cell.length_b   1.000
_cell.length_c   1.000
_cell.angle_alpha   90.00
_cell.angle_beta   90.00
_cell.angle_gamma   90.00
#
_symmetry.space_group_name_H-M   'P 1'
#
loop_
_entity.id
_entity.type
_entity.pdbx_description
1 polymer ?
#
loop_
_entity_poly.entity_id
_entity_poly.type
_entity_poly.pdbx_seq_one_letter_code
_entity_poly.pdbx_strand_id
1 'polypeptide(L)'
;MSEAPALRFDPPSKLGKIASVDTSRVLIAVENAALLPRAAVGSLVAIQGTTAQEFLIGMTERVTRQLREQTALPDPMAPTTLEVELVPDDSLRAVLLGTYRTIEGVIRNRFKRGADSFPQIDRQCFLIEGGNLQRFMGLLGKDLDESQRLELGHFAI
;
A
#
# COMPACT_ATOMS: atom_id res chain seq x y z
N MET A 1 21.13 -14.89 -15.67
CA MET A 1 21.05 -13.63 -14.91
C MET A 1 19.79 -13.62 -14.07
N SER A 2 19.94 -13.46 -12.80
CA SER A 2 18.80 -13.33 -11.90
C SER A 2 18.24 -11.89 -12.00
N GLU A 3 16.97 -11.78 -12.29
CA GLU A 3 16.27 -10.51 -12.33
C GLU A 3 16.09 -9.98 -10.90
N ALA A 4 16.43 -8.72 -10.66
CA ALA A 4 16.23 -8.14 -9.34
C ALA A 4 14.73 -7.98 -9.02
N PRO A 5 14.31 -8.05 -7.74
CA PRO A 5 12.93 -7.77 -7.38
C PRO A 5 12.49 -6.40 -7.91
N ALA A 6 11.32 -6.34 -8.56
CA ALA A 6 10.80 -5.09 -9.11
C ALA A 6 10.33 -4.13 -8.00
N LEU A 7 9.86 -4.68 -6.89
CA LEU A 7 9.42 -3.89 -5.73
C LEU A 7 10.38 -4.09 -4.56
N ARG A 8 10.91 -2.97 -4.08
CA ARG A 8 11.76 -2.89 -2.88
C ARG A 8 11.35 -1.67 -2.08
N PHE A 9 11.09 -1.87 -0.81
CA PHE A 9 10.66 -0.80 0.07
C PHE A 9 11.60 -0.66 1.25
N ASP A 10 11.97 0.58 1.52
CA ASP A 10 12.73 0.96 2.70
C ASP A 10 11.80 1.43 3.82
N PRO A 11 12.21 1.35 5.10
CA PRO A 11 11.36 1.79 6.21
C PRO A 11 10.76 3.20 6.06
N PRO A 12 11.45 4.21 5.52
CA PRO A 12 10.87 5.54 5.30
C PRO A 12 9.72 5.58 4.30
N SER A 13 9.59 4.59 3.42
CA SER A 13 8.49 4.50 2.44
C SER A 13 7.24 3.82 2.99
N LYS A 14 7.25 3.39 4.25
CA LYS A 14 6.09 2.82 4.91
C LYS A 14 5.00 3.87 5.08
N LEU A 15 3.84 3.61 4.48
CA LEU A 15 2.67 4.47 4.56
C LEU A 15 1.88 4.27 5.85
N GLY A 16 1.69 3.02 6.22
CA GLY A 16 0.89 2.62 7.37
C GLY A 16 0.68 1.12 7.41
N LYS A 17 -0.43 0.70 7.98
CA LYS A 17 -0.78 -0.71 8.12
C LYS A 17 -2.27 -0.96 7.92
N ILE A 18 -2.62 -2.20 7.62
CA ILE A 18 -4.01 -2.61 7.40
C ILE A 18 -4.80 -2.51 8.72
N ALA A 19 -5.87 -1.72 8.69
CA ALA A 19 -6.82 -1.57 9.79
C ALA A 19 -8.06 -2.45 9.62
N SER A 20 -8.54 -2.62 8.37
CA SER A 20 -9.66 -3.51 8.09
C SER A 20 -9.61 -4.04 6.65
N VAL A 21 -10.28 -5.15 6.44
CA VAL A 21 -10.43 -5.79 5.13
C VAL A 21 -11.90 -6.06 4.90
N ASP A 22 -12.40 -5.65 3.75
CA ASP A 22 -13.76 -5.89 3.29
C ASP A 22 -13.73 -6.39 1.84
N THR A 23 -13.74 -7.72 1.70
CA THR A 23 -13.67 -8.42 0.42
C THR A 23 -12.47 -7.97 -0.42
N SER A 24 -12.69 -7.11 -1.41
CA SER A 24 -11.65 -6.59 -2.31
C SER A 24 -11.14 -5.21 -1.91
N ARG A 25 -11.64 -4.65 -0.81
CA ARG A 25 -11.26 -3.34 -0.30
C ARG A 25 -10.54 -3.45 1.02
N VAL A 26 -9.54 -2.61 1.18
CA VAL A 26 -8.77 -2.53 2.42
C VAL A 26 -8.77 -1.10 2.94
N LEU A 27 -8.81 -0.96 4.25
CA LEU A 27 -8.60 0.31 4.93
C LEU A 27 -7.19 0.30 5.54
N ILE A 28 -6.39 1.27 5.14
CA ILE A 28 -5.04 1.48 5.64
C ILE A 28 -5.08 2.61 6.66
N ALA A 29 -4.67 2.32 7.89
CA ALA A 29 -4.39 3.34 8.87
C ALA A 29 -3.04 3.98 8.53
N VAL A 30 -3.06 5.27 8.20
CA VAL A 30 -1.86 5.98 7.76
C VAL A 30 -1.04 6.39 8.98
N GLU A 31 0.20 5.93 9.04
CA GLU A 31 1.15 6.28 10.10
C GLU A 31 2.11 7.40 9.67
N ASN A 32 2.41 7.49 8.38
CA ASN A 32 3.27 8.53 7.83
C ASN A 32 2.47 9.53 6.99
N ALA A 33 1.93 10.54 7.64
CA ALA A 33 1.13 11.58 6.99
C ALA A 33 1.90 12.40 5.94
N ALA A 34 3.23 12.41 6.00
CA ALA A 34 4.07 13.10 5.01
C ALA A 34 3.95 12.49 3.61
N LEU A 35 3.54 11.21 3.50
CA LEU A 35 3.33 10.53 2.22
C LEU A 35 1.95 10.80 1.62
N LEU A 36 0.98 11.28 2.39
CA LEU A 36 -0.40 11.49 1.92
C LEU A 36 -0.53 12.39 0.70
N PRO A 37 0.22 13.50 0.56
CA PRO A 37 0.13 14.32 -0.64
C PRO A 37 0.46 13.57 -1.94
N ARG A 38 1.24 12.50 -1.85
CA ARG A 38 1.61 11.65 -3.00
C ARG A 38 0.69 10.44 -3.16
N ALA A 39 -0.11 10.12 -2.15
CA ALA A 39 -1.05 9.01 -2.14
C ALA A 39 -2.43 9.44 -2.65
N ALA A 40 -2.48 10.06 -3.81
CA ALA A 40 -3.71 10.52 -4.44
C ALA A 40 -4.58 9.33 -4.92
N VAL A 41 -5.85 9.61 -5.19
CA VAL A 41 -6.74 8.63 -5.83
C VAL A 41 -6.12 8.16 -7.15
N GLY A 42 -6.08 6.85 -7.36
CA GLY A 42 -5.42 6.22 -8.49
C GLY A 42 -3.97 5.82 -8.24
N SER A 43 -3.34 6.27 -7.16
CA SER A 43 -2.00 5.80 -6.79
C SER A 43 -2.01 4.32 -6.38
N LEU A 44 -0.89 3.65 -6.57
CA LEU A 44 -0.74 2.24 -6.22
C LEU A 44 -0.11 2.09 -4.84
N VAL A 45 -0.59 1.10 -4.11
CA VAL A 45 -0.04 0.71 -2.80
C VAL A 45 0.33 -0.76 -2.80
N ALA A 46 1.40 -1.11 -2.10
CA ALA A 46 1.82 -2.47 -1.87
C ALA A 46 1.56 -2.85 -0.42
N ILE A 47 0.92 -3.97 -0.21
CA ILE A 47 0.62 -4.52 1.10
C ILE A 47 1.46 -5.76 1.29
N GLN A 48 2.24 -5.82 2.36
CA GLN A 48 3.10 -6.97 2.65
C GLN A 48 2.28 -8.25 2.75
N GLY A 49 2.64 -9.24 1.95
CA GLY A 49 2.02 -10.56 1.97
C GLY A 49 2.59 -11.49 3.06
N THR A 50 2.39 -12.77 2.87
CA THR A 50 2.83 -13.80 3.84
C THR A 50 4.34 -14.02 3.82
N THR A 51 4.99 -13.74 2.71
CA THR A 51 6.45 -13.82 2.58
C THR A 51 7.03 -12.42 2.30
N ALA A 52 8.33 -12.26 2.55
CA ALA A 52 9.02 -11.00 2.32
C ALA A 52 9.00 -10.54 0.85
N GLN A 53 8.74 -11.45 -0.08
CA GLN A 53 8.81 -11.21 -1.52
C GLN A 53 7.42 -11.20 -2.18
N GLU A 54 6.38 -11.24 -1.37
CA GLU A 54 5.00 -11.21 -1.82
C GLU A 54 4.32 -9.91 -1.36
N PHE A 55 3.68 -9.23 -2.30
CA PHE A 55 2.88 -8.04 -2.02
C PHE A 55 1.52 -8.15 -2.69
N LEU A 56 0.48 -7.78 -1.97
CA LEU A 56 -0.81 -7.48 -2.56
C LEU A 56 -0.78 -6.05 -3.09
N ILE A 57 -1.22 -5.87 -4.32
CA ILE A 57 -1.22 -4.55 -4.97
C ILE A 57 -2.64 -4.01 -4.96
N GLY A 58 -2.78 -2.81 -4.45
CA GLY A 58 -4.04 -2.08 -4.41
C GLY A 58 -3.93 -0.72 -5.10
N MET A 59 -5.08 -0.18 -5.47
CA MET A 59 -5.19 1.18 -6.01
C MET A 59 -5.99 2.04 -5.05
N THR A 60 -5.48 3.20 -4.74
CA THR A 60 -6.15 4.15 -3.85
C THR A 60 -7.48 4.62 -4.43
N GLU A 61 -8.55 4.37 -3.69
CA GLU A 61 -9.91 4.77 -4.02
C GLU A 61 -10.34 6.03 -3.27
N ARG A 62 -9.89 6.16 -2.01
CA ARG A 62 -10.25 7.29 -1.15
C ARG A 62 -9.16 7.56 -0.13
N VAL A 63 -8.90 8.82 0.10
CA VAL A 63 -8.07 9.30 1.21
C VAL A 63 -8.97 10.11 2.16
N THR A 64 -8.92 9.80 3.43
CA THR A 64 -9.68 10.52 4.47
C THR A 64 -8.71 11.08 5.50
N ARG A 65 -8.82 12.37 5.76
CA ARG A 65 -8.08 13.05 6.82
C ARG A 65 -9.07 13.67 7.80
N GLN A 66 -8.97 13.29 9.06
CA GLN A 66 -9.87 13.78 10.11
C GLN A 66 -9.15 13.84 11.45
N LEU A 67 -9.74 14.56 12.38
CA LEU A 67 -9.35 14.53 13.79
C LEU A 67 -10.32 13.62 14.54
N ARG A 68 -9.77 12.78 15.39
CA ARG A 68 -10.52 11.92 16.28
C ARG A 68 -10.35 12.37 17.72
N GLU A 69 -11.43 12.36 18.47
CA GLU A 69 -11.38 12.58 19.91
C GLU A 69 -10.82 11.33 20.59
N GLN A 70 -9.77 11.52 21.35
CA GLN A 70 -9.18 10.50 22.20
C GLN A 70 -9.27 10.94 23.65
N THR A 71 -9.91 10.12 24.47
CA THR A 71 -9.92 10.33 25.91
C THR A 71 -8.55 9.95 26.45
N ALA A 72 -7.85 10.91 27.08
CA ALA A 72 -6.63 10.61 27.81
C ALA A 72 -6.97 9.68 28.98
N LEU A 73 -6.10 8.65 29.18
CA LEU A 73 -6.23 7.80 30.36
C LEU A 73 -6.19 8.66 31.61
N PRO A 74 -7.17 8.52 32.53
CA PRO A 74 -7.16 9.31 33.76
C PRO A 74 -5.89 8.98 34.56
N ASP A 75 -5.12 10.00 34.87
CA ASP A 75 -4.07 9.90 35.86
C ASP A 75 -4.71 9.55 37.20
N PRO A 76 -4.39 8.41 37.83
CA PRO A 76 -4.97 8.02 39.10
C PRO A 76 -4.66 9.02 40.24
N MET A 77 -3.73 9.96 40.04
CA MET A 77 -3.31 10.99 40.97
C MET A 77 -3.95 12.37 40.69
N ALA A 78 -4.65 12.56 39.60
CA ALA A 78 -5.30 13.80 39.24
C ALA A 78 -6.81 13.69 39.41
N PRO A 79 -7.50 14.71 39.99
CA PRO A 79 -8.94 14.71 40.06
C PRO A 79 -9.55 14.90 38.69
N THR A 80 -10.23 13.87 38.20
CA THR A 80 -11.34 13.76 37.26
C THR A 80 -11.64 14.94 36.32
N THR A 81 -10.68 15.40 35.52
CA THR A 81 -10.99 16.07 34.26
C THR A 81 -10.66 15.12 33.16
N LEU A 82 -11.70 14.59 32.47
CA LEU A 82 -11.55 13.89 31.21
C LEU A 82 -11.03 14.91 30.18
N GLU A 83 -9.72 14.93 29.95
CA GLU A 83 -9.16 15.71 28.86
C GLU A 83 -9.40 14.96 27.56
N VAL A 84 -10.18 15.56 26.67
CA VAL A 84 -10.38 15.08 25.31
C VAL A 84 -9.30 15.71 24.44
N GLU A 85 -8.41 14.86 23.90
CA GLU A 85 -7.38 15.27 22.95
C GLU A 85 -7.85 15.00 21.53
N LEU A 86 -7.62 15.95 20.61
CA LEU A 86 -7.83 15.74 19.18
C LEU A 86 -6.56 15.20 18.57
N VAL A 87 -6.64 13.98 18.02
CA VAL A 87 -5.52 13.33 17.35
C VAL A 87 -5.81 13.12 15.86
N PRO A 88 -4.81 13.26 14.97
CA PRO A 88 -5.00 12.96 13.56
C PRO A 88 -5.40 11.50 13.37
N ASP A 89 -6.39 11.27 12.53
CA ASP A 89 -6.87 9.95 12.13
C ASP A 89 -6.96 9.90 10.62
N ASP A 90 -5.82 9.66 10.00
CA ASP A 90 -5.68 9.60 8.55
C ASP A 90 -5.84 8.16 8.08
N SER A 91 -6.62 7.96 7.04
CA SER A 91 -6.86 6.65 6.46
C SER A 91 -6.90 6.70 4.95
N LEU A 92 -6.58 5.58 4.33
CA LEU A 92 -6.61 5.39 2.89
C LEU A 92 -7.37 4.11 2.59
N ARG A 93 -8.34 4.20 1.70
CA ARG A 93 -9.05 3.03 1.18
C ARG A 93 -8.48 2.66 -0.17
N ALA A 94 -8.13 1.39 -0.34
CA ALA A 94 -7.64 0.86 -1.60
C ALA A 94 -8.46 -0.36 -2.03
N VAL A 95 -8.61 -0.52 -3.34
CA VAL A 95 -9.17 -1.72 -3.96
C VAL A 95 -8.03 -2.64 -4.38
N LEU A 96 -8.12 -3.92 -4.05
CA LEU A 96 -7.10 -4.91 -4.41
C LEU A 96 -7.18 -5.22 -5.91
N LEU A 97 -6.03 -5.17 -6.58
CA LEU A 97 -5.88 -5.44 -8.01
C LEU A 97 -5.30 -6.82 -8.28
N GLY A 98 -4.39 -7.28 -7.45
CA GLY A 98 -3.71 -8.55 -7.65
C GLY A 98 -2.55 -8.78 -6.69
N THR A 99 -1.80 -9.84 -6.97
CA THR A 99 -0.66 -10.27 -6.16
C THR A 99 0.62 -10.22 -6.96
N TYR A 100 1.63 -9.57 -6.41
CA TYR A 100 2.99 -9.55 -6.91
C TYR A 100 3.85 -10.52 -6.11
N ARG A 101 4.67 -11.31 -6.81
CA ARG A 101 5.64 -12.22 -6.19
C ARG A 101 6.97 -12.18 -6.93
N THR A 102 8.04 -12.31 -6.18
CA THR A 102 9.36 -12.68 -6.72
C THR A 102 9.58 -14.15 -6.41
N ILE A 103 9.77 -14.95 -7.46
CA ILE A 103 9.99 -16.40 -7.31
C ILE A 103 11.47 -16.64 -7.06
N GLU A 104 11.78 -17.31 -5.95
CA GLU A 104 13.15 -17.70 -5.60
C GLU A 104 13.65 -18.84 -6.50
N GLY A 105 14.98 -18.89 -6.70
CA GLY A 105 15.65 -19.95 -7.47
C GLY A 105 15.91 -19.56 -8.91
N VAL A 106 14.92 -19.09 -9.63
CA VAL A 106 15.05 -18.27 -10.84
C VAL A 106 14.38 -16.97 -10.49
N ILE A 107 15.11 -15.92 -10.10
CA ILE A 107 14.51 -14.66 -9.66
C ILE A 107 13.68 -14.13 -10.83
N ARG A 108 12.38 -14.33 -10.72
CA ARG A 108 11.40 -13.92 -11.70
C ARG A 108 10.28 -13.18 -11.01
N ASN A 109 10.06 -11.95 -11.44
CA ASN A 109 8.95 -11.15 -10.98
C ASN A 109 7.67 -11.58 -11.70
N ARG A 110 6.60 -11.76 -10.94
CA ARG A 110 5.30 -12.14 -11.48
C ARG A 110 4.19 -11.35 -10.82
N PHE A 111 3.28 -10.85 -11.64
CA PHE A 111 2.05 -10.25 -11.18
C PHE A 111 0.85 -11.06 -11.69
N LYS A 112 -0.05 -11.40 -10.78
CA LYS A 112 -1.29 -12.10 -11.10
C LYS A 112 -2.47 -11.19 -10.72
N ARG A 113 -3.37 -10.96 -11.66
CA ARG A 113 -4.60 -10.22 -11.41
C ARG A 113 -5.54 -11.01 -10.50
N GLY A 114 -6.30 -10.28 -9.69
CA GLY A 114 -7.20 -10.86 -8.71
C GLY A 114 -6.50 -11.15 -7.39
N ALA A 115 -7.20 -10.94 -6.30
CA ALA A 115 -6.70 -11.24 -4.97
C ALA A 115 -7.05 -12.71 -4.65
N ASP A 116 -6.05 -13.57 -4.70
CA ASP A 116 -6.21 -14.98 -4.30
C ASP A 116 -6.26 -15.13 -2.77
N SER A 117 -5.86 -14.11 -2.04
CA SER A 117 -5.82 -14.09 -0.59
C SER A 117 -6.17 -12.71 -0.07
N PHE A 118 -6.64 -12.67 1.17
CA PHE A 118 -6.87 -11.41 1.87
C PHE A 118 -5.65 -11.02 2.67
N PRO A 119 -5.30 -9.72 2.72
CA PRO A 119 -4.23 -9.26 3.60
C PRO A 119 -4.64 -9.46 5.06
N GLN A 120 -3.66 -9.73 5.89
CA GLN A 120 -3.87 -9.79 7.32
C GLN A 120 -3.91 -8.39 7.92
N ILE A 121 -4.65 -8.22 9.01
CA ILE A 121 -4.64 -7.00 9.81
C ILE A 121 -3.21 -6.73 10.30
N ASP A 122 -2.86 -5.47 10.46
CA ASP A 122 -1.54 -4.97 10.87
C ASP A 122 -0.40 -5.19 9.87
N ARG A 123 -0.67 -5.71 8.67
CA ARG A 123 0.36 -5.80 7.63
C ARG A 123 0.78 -4.41 7.15
N GLN A 124 2.09 -4.28 6.92
CA GLN A 124 2.69 -3.03 6.46
C GLN A 124 2.28 -2.71 5.03
N CYS A 125 2.02 -1.42 4.80
CA CYS A 125 1.65 -0.90 3.49
C CYS A 125 2.64 0.15 3.05
N PHE A 126 2.97 0.13 1.76
CA PHE A 126 3.93 1.04 1.14
C PHE A 126 3.31 1.71 -0.07
N LEU A 127 3.66 2.96 -0.30
CA LEU A 127 3.28 3.66 -1.53
C LEU A 127 4.21 3.21 -2.66
N ILE A 128 3.62 2.82 -3.80
CA ILE A 128 4.39 2.48 -5.00
C ILE A 128 4.58 3.77 -5.80
N GLU A 129 5.81 4.27 -5.82
CA GLU A 129 6.18 5.50 -6.52
C GLU A 129 7.59 5.42 -7.08
N GLY A 130 7.97 6.39 -7.91
CA GLY A 130 9.33 6.51 -8.45
C GLY A 130 9.79 5.26 -9.20
N GLY A 131 10.98 4.77 -8.87
CA GLY A 131 11.58 3.59 -9.51
C GLY A 131 10.76 2.30 -9.31
N ASN A 132 10.11 2.14 -8.16
CA ASN A 132 9.21 1.01 -7.92
C ASN A 132 8.02 1.03 -8.88
N LEU A 133 7.40 2.18 -9.09
CA LEU A 133 6.29 2.34 -10.03
C LEU A 133 6.73 2.03 -11.46
N GLN A 134 7.87 2.55 -11.88
CA GLN A 134 8.40 2.33 -13.22
C GLN A 134 8.66 0.83 -13.48
N ARG A 135 9.31 0.15 -12.55
CA ARG A 135 9.60 -1.29 -12.67
C ARG A 135 8.33 -2.13 -12.66
N PHE A 136 7.37 -1.79 -11.79
CA PHE A 136 6.10 -2.49 -11.72
C PHE A 136 5.27 -2.32 -13.01
N MET A 137 5.19 -1.11 -13.54
CA MET A 137 4.49 -0.86 -14.81
C MET A 137 5.17 -1.58 -15.98
N GLY A 138 6.49 -1.63 -15.99
CA GLY A 138 7.25 -2.43 -16.95
C GLY A 138 6.94 -3.93 -16.88
N LEU A 139 6.77 -4.45 -15.69
CA LEU A 139 6.39 -5.85 -15.46
C LEU A 139 5.00 -6.18 -16.03
N LEU A 140 4.03 -5.29 -15.89
CA LEU A 140 2.67 -5.51 -16.39
C LEU A 140 2.61 -5.69 -17.91
N GLY A 141 3.53 -5.07 -18.64
CA GLY A 141 3.60 -5.17 -20.11
C GLY A 141 4.50 -6.30 -20.64
N LYS A 142 5.21 -7.00 -19.77
CA LYS A 142 6.28 -7.93 -20.18
C LYS A 142 5.78 -9.18 -20.90
N ASP A 143 4.59 -9.67 -20.54
CA ASP A 143 3.98 -10.88 -21.10
C ASP A 143 3.09 -10.59 -22.33
N LEU A 144 3.07 -9.35 -22.82
CA LEU A 144 2.28 -8.95 -23.98
C LEU A 144 3.18 -8.86 -25.21
N ASP A 145 2.70 -9.43 -26.34
CA ASP A 145 3.31 -9.21 -27.65
C ASP A 145 3.15 -7.74 -28.07
N GLU A 146 4.05 -7.23 -28.92
CA GLU A 146 3.97 -5.86 -29.45
C GLU A 146 2.62 -5.55 -30.10
N SER A 147 2.02 -6.54 -30.77
CA SER A 147 0.70 -6.41 -31.37
C SER A 147 -0.45 -6.23 -30.35
N GLN A 148 -0.22 -6.62 -29.09
CA GLN A 148 -1.19 -6.51 -27.99
C GLN A 148 -0.97 -5.28 -27.13
N ARG A 149 0.08 -4.49 -27.42
CA ARG A 149 0.42 -3.27 -26.70
C ARG A 149 -0.09 -2.06 -27.47
N LEU A 150 -0.75 -1.18 -26.73
CA LEU A 150 -1.09 0.15 -27.20
C LEU A 150 -0.35 1.16 -26.34
N GLU A 151 0.55 1.91 -26.92
CA GLU A 151 1.25 2.97 -26.24
C GLU A 151 0.37 4.21 -26.19
N LEU A 152 -0.11 4.56 -25.00
CA LEU A 152 -0.97 5.72 -24.76
C LEU A 152 -0.20 6.93 -24.24
N GLY A 153 1.08 6.76 -23.91
CA GLY A 153 1.94 7.82 -23.38
C GLY A 153 2.97 7.27 -22.39
N HIS A 154 3.64 8.19 -21.71
CA HIS A 154 4.61 7.87 -20.68
C HIS A 154 4.12 8.35 -19.32
N PHE A 155 4.42 7.58 -18.27
CA PHE A 155 4.16 8.03 -16.91
C PHE A 155 5.15 9.12 -16.51
N ALA A 156 4.64 10.20 -15.95
CA ALA A 156 5.46 11.17 -15.23
C ALA A 156 5.82 10.58 -13.86
N ILE A 157 7.11 10.42 -13.63
CA ILE A 157 7.65 9.85 -12.38
C ILE A 157 8.36 10.95 -11.60
#